data_819bf17c9c01e854c0495872a7ca15de
#
_entry.id   819bf17c9c01e854c0495872a7ca15de
#
_cell.length_a   1.000
_cell.length_b   1.000
_cell.length_c   1.000
_cell.angle_alpha   90.00
_cell.angle_beta   90.00
_cell.angle_gamma   90.00
#
_symmetry.space_group_name_H-M   'P 1'
#
loop_
_entity.id
_entity.type
_entity.pdbx_description
1 polymer ?
#
loop_
_entity_poly.entity_id
_entity_poly.type
_entity_poly.pdbx_seq_one_letter_code
_entity_poly.pdbx_strand_id
1 'polypeptide(L)'
;QSIPAPEGDKDAGTQVLISTIDYNEYVGRIGVGKVDNGIIRVNQEAVIVNAHEPDKKKKVKISKLYEFDGLNKVEINEASIGSIVAISGITDIHIGDTLCSPEAPEAIPFQKISEPTISMNFSVNDSPFAGTEGKFVTSRHIRDRLYKELNTDVSLRVEDTDTPECLKVSGRGELHLSILIETLRREGFEFQVSKPEVLFHEQDGKKLEPMENVTIDVPEEFVGNVIEKLGSRKGE
;
A
#
# COMPACT_ATOMS: atom_id res chain seq x y z
N GLN A 1 31.12 11.32 4.17
CA GLN A 1 31.12 12.80 4.15
C GLN A 1 30.37 13.41 2.95
N SER A 2 29.84 12.59 2.06
CA SER A 2 29.08 13.06 0.88
C SER A 2 27.56 13.09 1.10
N ILE A 3 27.06 12.49 2.19
CA ILE A 3 25.66 12.48 2.53
C ILE A 3 25.43 13.51 3.64
N PRO A 4 24.50 14.48 3.46
CA PRO A 4 24.19 15.46 4.50
C PRO A 4 23.55 14.77 5.71
N ALA A 5 23.68 15.37 6.88
CA ALA A 5 22.97 14.94 8.07
C ALA A 5 21.44 15.10 7.86
N PRO A 6 20.61 14.33 8.56
CA PRO A 6 19.18 14.53 8.53
C PRO A 6 18.81 15.96 8.96
N GLU A 7 17.89 16.57 8.23
CA GLU A 7 17.33 17.87 8.58
C GLU A 7 16.16 17.68 9.53
N GLY A 8 15.97 18.59 10.49
CA GLY A 8 14.87 18.59 11.45
C GLY A 8 15.27 19.25 12.78
N ASP A 9 14.28 19.43 13.67
CA ASP A 9 14.47 20.02 15.00
C ASP A 9 14.24 18.95 16.09
N LYS A 10 15.27 18.68 16.90
CA LYS A 10 15.20 17.70 18.00
C LYS A 10 14.32 18.15 19.15
N ASP A 11 14.20 19.45 19.35
CA ASP A 11 13.47 20.04 20.44
C ASP A 11 12.00 20.34 20.08
N ALA A 12 11.65 20.14 18.80
CA ALA A 12 10.27 20.21 18.33
C ALA A 12 9.44 18.99 18.79
N GLY A 13 8.13 19.09 18.61
CA GLY A 13 7.22 17.96 18.80
C GLY A 13 7.55 16.80 17.86
N THR A 14 7.32 15.57 18.31
CA THR A 14 7.52 14.38 17.48
C THR A 14 6.71 14.46 16.20
N GLN A 15 7.35 14.20 15.06
CA GLN A 15 6.69 14.01 13.76
C GLN A 15 7.33 12.81 13.04
N VAL A 16 6.51 11.82 12.71
CA VAL A 16 6.93 10.62 11.96
C VAL A 16 5.94 10.38 10.83
N LEU A 17 6.38 10.56 9.59
CA LEU A 17 5.58 10.24 8.41
C LEU A 17 5.65 8.74 8.11
N ILE A 18 4.49 8.09 8.08
CA ILE A 18 4.38 6.67 7.72
C ILE A 18 4.42 6.52 6.20
N SER A 19 5.47 5.91 5.72
CA SER A 19 5.73 5.69 4.29
C SER A 19 5.45 4.28 3.81
N THR A 20 5.45 3.31 4.72
CA THR A 20 5.23 1.89 4.42
C THR A 20 4.47 1.21 5.55
N ILE A 21 3.67 0.21 5.21
CA ILE A 21 2.99 -0.67 6.17
C ILE A 21 3.59 -2.08 6.03
N ASP A 22 3.91 -2.65 7.17
CA ASP A 22 4.25 -4.06 7.30
C ASP A 22 3.19 -4.76 8.16
N TYR A 23 3.16 -6.06 8.13
CA TYR A 23 2.21 -6.86 8.87
C TYR A 23 2.87 -8.06 9.55
N ASN A 24 2.52 -8.26 10.81
CA ASN A 24 2.94 -9.44 11.56
C ASN A 24 1.71 -10.05 12.25
N GLU A 25 1.56 -11.37 12.17
CA GLU A 25 0.37 -12.07 12.71
C GLU A 25 0.20 -11.91 14.22
N TYR A 26 1.28 -11.64 14.96
CA TYR A 26 1.26 -11.49 16.42
C TYR A 26 1.00 -10.06 16.91
N VAL A 27 1.48 -9.07 16.15
CA VAL A 27 1.40 -7.65 16.57
C VAL A 27 0.49 -6.82 15.66
N GLY A 28 -0.02 -7.40 14.57
CA GLY A 28 -0.87 -6.73 13.60
C GLY A 28 -0.10 -5.82 12.66
N ARG A 29 -0.72 -4.71 12.27
CA ARG A 29 -0.11 -3.70 11.40
C ARG A 29 1.05 -2.99 12.10
N ILE A 30 2.10 -2.75 11.33
CA ILE A 30 3.32 -2.06 11.74
C ILE A 30 3.53 -0.91 10.76
N GLY A 31 3.43 0.33 11.25
CA GLY A 31 3.75 1.50 10.45
C GLY A 31 5.26 1.72 10.41
N VAL A 32 5.83 1.85 9.22
CA VAL A 32 7.24 2.18 9.03
C VAL A 32 7.35 3.60 8.51
N GLY A 33 8.17 4.41 9.16
CA GLY A 33 8.35 5.80 8.81
C GLY A 33 9.67 6.37 9.27
N LYS A 34 9.99 7.56 8.76
CA LYS A 34 11.16 8.34 9.18
C LYS A 34 10.74 9.34 10.26
N VAL A 35 11.57 9.48 11.26
CA VAL A 35 11.45 10.55 12.26
C VAL A 35 11.95 11.86 11.64
N ASP A 36 11.04 12.77 11.33
CA ASP A 36 11.34 14.05 10.70
C ASP A 36 11.65 15.14 11.74
N ASN A 37 10.93 15.15 12.88
CA ASN A 37 11.18 16.05 13.99
C ASN A 37 11.04 15.36 15.34
N GLY A 38 11.68 15.91 16.35
CA GLY A 38 11.57 15.49 17.74
C GLY A 38 12.18 14.13 18.03
N ILE A 39 11.66 13.51 19.08
CA ILE A 39 12.06 12.17 19.55
C ILE A 39 10.79 11.36 19.77
N ILE A 40 10.76 10.14 19.24
CA ILE A 40 9.68 9.18 19.46
C ILE A 40 10.09 8.16 20.55
N ARG A 41 9.18 7.82 21.44
CA ARG A 41 9.42 6.88 22.56
C ARG A 41 8.34 5.82 22.69
N VAL A 42 8.74 4.67 23.21
CA VAL A 42 7.79 3.63 23.65
C VAL A 42 6.90 4.17 24.77
N ASN A 43 5.64 3.77 24.78
CA ASN A 43 4.59 4.24 25.68
C ASN A 43 4.21 5.72 25.57
N GLN A 44 4.77 6.46 24.63
CA GLN A 44 4.37 7.84 24.34
C GLN A 44 2.94 7.89 23.80
N GLU A 45 2.18 8.88 24.26
CA GLU A 45 0.92 9.28 23.63
C GLU A 45 1.23 10.08 22.36
N ALA A 46 0.52 9.77 21.30
CA ALA A 46 0.65 10.45 20.02
C ALA A 46 -0.73 10.68 19.40
N VAL A 47 -0.77 11.57 18.42
CA VAL A 47 -1.96 11.83 17.60
C VAL A 47 -1.61 11.52 16.15
N ILE A 48 -2.44 10.71 15.51
CA ILE A 48 -2.39 10.49 14.07
C ILE A 48 -3.16 11.62 13.39
N VAL A 49 -2.53 12.23 12.40
CA VAL A 49 -3.09 13.23 11.50
C VAL A 49 -2.72 12.87 10.06
N ASN A 50 -3.53 13.32 9.10
CA ASN A 50 -3.28 13.07 7.69
C ASN A 50 -3.49 14.34 6.88
N ALA A 51 -2.56 14.66 5.98
CA ALA A 51 -2.59 15.90 5.20
C ALA A 51 -3.82 15.99 4.26
N HIS A 52 -4.36 14.85 3.82
CA HIS A 52 -5.55 14.78 2.97
C HIS A 52 -6.87 14.69 3.75
N GLU A 53 -6.80 14.43 5.08
CA GLU A 53 -7.97 14.33 5.97
C GLU A 53 -7.72 15.12 7.27
N PRO A 54 -7.58 16.47 7.20
CA PRO A 54 -7.13 17.29 8.32
C PRO A 54 -8.07 17.27 9.54
N ASP A 55 -9.35 16.96 9.32
CA ASP A 55 -10.37 16.89 10.37
C ASP A 55 -10.30 15.59 11.19
N LYS A 56 -9.66 14.55 10.65
CA LYS A 56 -9.51 13.27 11.34
C LYS A 56 -8.26 13.28 12.20
N LYS A 57 -8.47 13.32 13.53
CA LYS A 57 -7.40 13.20 14.52
C LYS A 57 -7.68 12.02 15.42
N LYS A 58 -6.72 11.11 15.55
CA LYS A 58 -6.86 9.90 16.37
C LYS A 58 -5.75 9.84 17.42
N LYS A 59 -6.13 9.80 18.70
CA LYS A 59 -5.17 9.58 19.79
C LYS A 59 -4.77 8.10 19.83
N VAL A 60 -3.49 7.86 19.92
CA VAL A 60 -2.88 6.53 19.96
C VAL A 60 -1.77 6.47 21.00
N LYS A 61 -1.40 5.26 21.39
CA LYS A 61 -0.25 5.00 22.24
C LYS A 61 0.70 4.07 21.53
N ILE A 62 1.98 4.40 21.54
CA ILE A 62 3.05 3.61 20.91
C ILE A 62 3.35 2.42 21.83
N SER A 63 3.06 1.20 21.39
CA SER A 63 3.28 0.02 22.21
C SER A 63 4.71 -0.49 22.10
N LYS A 64 5.24 -0.58 20.88
CA LYS A 64 6.61 -1.00 20.62
C LYS A 64 7.20 -0.19 19.47
N LEU A 65 8.50 0.01 19.56
CA LEU A 65 9.31 0.72 18.60
C LEU A 65 10.50 -0.14 18.20
N TYR A 66 10.77 -0.19 16.89
CA TYR A 66 11.88 -0.96 16.34
C TYR A 66 12.71 -0.08 15.41
N GLU A 67 13.99 -0.35 15.32
CA GLU A 67 14.91 0.18 14.34
C GLU A 67 15.43 -0.96 13.45
N PHE A 68 15.90 -0.64 12.25
CA PHE A 68 16.41 -1.63 11.32
C PHE A 68 17.93 -1.74 11.45
N ASP A 69 18.40 -2.94 11.80
CA ASP A 69 19.81 -3.32 11.74
C ASP A 69 19.99 -4.35 10.61
N GLY A 70 20.39 -3.86 9.44
CA GLY A 70 20.37 -4.62 8.20
C GLY A 70 18.94 -5.08 7.86
N LEU A 71 18.70 -6.37 7.85
CA LEU A 71 17.38 -6.97 7.59
C LEU A 71 16.57 -7.27 8.87
N ASN A 72 17.17 -7.08 10.03
CA ASN A 72 16.53 -7.39 11.30
C ASN A 72 15.87 -6.14 11.90
N LYS A 73 14.76 -6.36 12.62
CA LYS A 73 14.10 -5.35 13.44
C LYS A 73 14.57 -5.53 14.89
N VAL A 74 15.21 -4.50 15.43
CA VAL A 74 15.70 -4.47 16.81
C VAL A 74 14.78 -3.59 17.64
N GLU A 75 14.26 -4.10 18.74
CA GLU A 75 13.40 -3.33 19.65
C GLU A 75 14.23 -2.25 20.36
N ILE A 76 13.74 -1.01 20.34
CA ILE A 76 14.37 0.15 20.94
C ILE A 76 13.38 0.90 21.82
N ASN A 77 13.88 1.73 22.75
CA ASN A 77 13.05 2.53 23.64
C ASN A 77 12.75 3.92 23.08
N GLU A 78 13.66 4.48 22.31
CA GLU A 78 13.51 5.80 21.68
C GLU A 78 14.28 5.89 20.36
N ALA A 79 13.84 6.79 19.49
CA ALA A 79 14.53 7.14 18.24
C ALA A 79 14.42 8.65 17.99
N SER A 80 15.41 9.20 17.28
CA SER A 80 15.51 10.63 16.98
C SER A 80 15.49 10.90 15.48
N ILE A 81 15.58 12.18 15.12
CA ILE A 81 15.58 12.66 13.74
C ILE A 81 16.47 11.81 12.84
N GLY A 82 15.94 11.46 11.67
CA GLY A 82 16.61 10.68 10.64
C GLY A 82 16.53 9.17 10.82
N SER A 83 16.14 8.68 12.01
CA SER A 83 15.92 7.23 12.21
C SER A 83 14.71 6.76 11.41
N ILE A 84 14.85 5.61 10.78
CA ILE A 84 13.73 4.88 10.17
C ILE A 84 13.24 3.89 11.20
N VAL A 85 12.00 4.05 11.62
CA VAL A 85 11.41 3.28 12.72
C VAL A 85 10.22 2.47 12.26
N ALA A 86 10.03 1.31 12.87
CA ALA A 86 8.83 0.51 12.74
C ALA A 86 8.04 0.58 14.06
N ILE A 87 6.77 0.95 13.97
CA ILE A 87 5.90 1.28 15.10
C ILE A 87 4.72 0.31 15.13
N SER A 88 4.51 -0.37 16.24
CA SER A 88 3.42 -1.32 16.43
C SER A 88 2.46 -0.89 17.55
N GLY A 89 1.29 -1.55 17.58
CA GLY A 89 0.24 -1.26 18.55
C GLY A 89 -0.83 -0.28 18.05
N ILE A 90 -0.76 0.12 16.79
CA ILE A 90 -1.73 0.99 16.14
C ILE A 90 -2.43 0.19 15.04
N THR A 91 -3.65 -0.28 15.32
CA THR A 91 -4.38 -1.19 14.41
C THR A 91 -4.82 -0.54 13.10
N ASP A 92 -5.02 0.76 13.11
CA ASP A 92 -5.59 1.53 12.01
C ASP A 92 -4.63 2.65 11.60
N ILE A 93 -3.44 2.22 11.18
CA ILE A 93 -2.39 3.09 10.64
C ILE A 93 -2.32 2.91 9.13
N HIS A 94 -2.16 4.02 8.40
CA HIS A 94 -2.11 4.04 6.95
C HIS A 94 -0.87 4.77 6.44
N ILE A 95 -0.51 4.50 5.19
CA ILE A 95 0.52 5.27 4.51
C ILE A 95 0.06 6.72 4.35
N GLY A 96 0.95 7.66 4.64
CA GLY A 96 0.66 9.08 4.65
C GLY A 96 0.14 9.63 5.97
N ASP A 97 -0.13 8.77 6.94
CA ASP A 97 -0.38 9.21 8.30
C ASP A 97 0.89 9.80 8.92
N THR A 98 0.73 10.87 9.65
CA THR A 98 1.79 11.46 10.45
C THR A 98 1.48 11.24 11.92
N LEU A 99 2.39 10.59 12.64
CA LEU A 99 2.35 10.51 14.09
C LEU A 99 2.97 11.78 14.66
N CYS A 100 2.19 12.51 15.46
CA CYS A 100 2.60 13.77 16.06
C CYS A 100 2.49 13.73 17.58
N SER A 101 3.26 14.60 18.25
CA SER A 101 3.00 14.95 19.64
C SER A 101 1.61 15.56 19.79
N PRO A 102 0.87 15.26 20.88
CA PRO A 102 -0.49 15.77 21.08
C PRO A 102 -0.59 17.30 21.14
N GLU A 103 0.49 17.97 21.54
CA GLU A 103 0.54 19.43 21.75
C GLU A 103 0.55 20.22 20.43
N ALA A 104 1.16 19.64 19.38
CA ALA A 104 1.32 20.28 18.08
C ALA A 104 1.11 19.27 16.94
N PRO A 105 -0.14 18.82 16.73
CA PRO A 105 -0.42 17.85 15.68
C PRO A 105 -0.44 18.52 14.30
N GLU A 106 0.63 18.37 13.54
CA GLU A 106 0.79 18.89 12.19
C GLU A 106 1.14 17.77 11.22
N ALA A 107 0.34 17.60 10.17
CA ALA A 107 0.54 16.56 9.17
C ALA A 107 1.65 16.96 8.19
N ILE A 108 2.55 16.02 7.91
CA ILE A 108 3.55 16.17 6.86
C ILE A 108 2.87 15.93 5.50
N PRO A 109 3.02 16.82 4.51
CA PRO A 109 2.49 16.61 3.18
C PRO A 109 3.10 15.36 2.53
N PHE A 110 2.25 14.56 1.91
CA PHE A 110 2.68 13.38 1.15
C PHE A 110 1.89 13.23 -0.15
N GLN A 111 2.45 12.46 -1.08
CA GLN A 111 1.76 12.17 -2.34
C GLN A 111 0.71 11.08 -2.11
N LYS A 112 -0.55 11.38 -2.43
CA LYS A 112 -1.65 10.42 -2.30
C LYS A 112 -1.38 9.18 -3.17
N ILE A 113 -1.62 8.00 -2.60
CA ILE A 113 -1.55 6.75 -3.35
C ILE A 113 -2.64 6.75 -4.42
N SER A 114 -2.26 6.41 -5.65
CA SER A 114 -3.18 6.34 -6.77
C SER A 114 -4.27 5.29 -6.52
N GLU A 115 -5.50 5.63 -6.87
CA GLU A 115 -6.61 4.70 -6.80
C GLU A 115 -6.47 3.59 -7.86
N PRO A 116 -7.09 2.41 -7.64
CA PRO A 116 -7.12 1.36 -8.64
C PRO A 116 -7.72 1.84 -9.97
N THR A 117 -7.14 1.40 -11.09
CA THR A 117 -7.59 1.76 -12.45
C THR A 117 -8.23 0.60 -13.19
N ILE A 118 -7.96 -0.63 -12.77
CA ILE A 118 -8.56 -1.84 -13.35
C ILE A 118 -9.07 -2.78 -12.27
N SER A 119 -10.04 -3.61 -12.63
CA SER A 119 -10.53 -4.70 -11.80
C SER A 119 -10.61 -6.01 -12.56
N MET A 120 -10.52 -7.11 -11.83
CA MET A 120 -10.73 -8.47 -12.31
C MET A 120 -11.55 -9.24 -11.28
N ASN A 121 -12.34 -10.20 -11.76
CA ASN A 121 -13.03 -11.13 -10.89
C ASN A 121 -12.15 -12.35 -10.64
N PHE A 122 -11.99 -12.71 -9.37
CA PHE A 122 -11.31 -13.91 -8.91
C PHE A 122 -12.37 -14.88 -8.41
N SER A 123 -12.45 -16.05 -8.99
CA SER A 123 -13.44 -17.06 -8.63
C SER A 123 -12.83 -18.45 -8.53
N VAL A 124 -13.58 -19.34 -7.90
CA VAL A 124 -13.24 -20.77 -7.86
C VAL A 124 -13.14 -21.30 -9.28
N ASN A 125 -12.14 -22.15 -9.52
CA ASN A 125 -12.04 -22.86 -10.80
C ASN A 125 -13.16 -23.91 -10.89
N ASP A 126 -14.10 -23.71 -11.78
CA ASP A 126 -15.25 -24.59 -12.06
C ASP A 126 -15.07 -25.42 -13.32
N SER A 127 -13.86 -25.39 -13.91
CA SER A 127 -13.53 -26.20 -15.09
C SER A 127 -13.45 -27.70 -14.76
N PRO A 128 -13.54 -28.60 -15.78
CA PRO A 128 -13.35 -30.04 -15.59
C PRO A 128 -11.99 -30.44 -14.98
N PHE A 129 -11.01 -29.51 -14.98
CA PHE A 129 -9.67 -29.74 -14.45
C PHE A 129 -9.47 -29.15 -13.05
N ALA A 130 -10.54 -28.70 -12.42
CA ALA A 130 -10.48 -28.12 -11.08
C ALA A 130 -9.86 -29.09 -10.05
N GLY A 131 -8.95 -28.59 -9.21
CA GLY A 131 -8.29 -29.38 -8.18
C GLY A 131 -7.11 -30.21 -8.64
N THR A 132 -6.63 -30.01 -9.87
CA THR A 132 -5.50 -30.80 -10.41
C THR A 132 -4.14 -30.16 -10.15
N GLU A 133 -4.05 -28.85 -10.04
CA GLU A 133 -2.78 -28.10 -9.95
C GLU A 133 -2.58 -27.42 -8.61
N GLY A 134 -3.65 -27.00 -7.92
CA GLY A 134 -3.59 -26.29 -6.66
C GLY A 134 -4.01 -27.10 -5.44
N LYS A 135 -3.52 -26.73 -4.27
CA LYS A 135 -3.95 -27.29 -2.98
C LYS A 135 -5.13 -26.50 -2.38
N PHE A 136 -5.19 -25.19 -2.65
CA PHE A 136 -6.18 -24.28 -2.10
C PHE A 136 -7.19 -23.89 -3.19
N VAL A 137 -8.27 -24.64 -3.27
CA VAL A 137 -9.25 -24.59 -4.39
C VAL A 137 -10.61 -24.01 -3.97
N THR A 138 -10.80 -23.69 -2.69
CA THR A 138 -12.12 -23.24 -2.21
C THR A 138 -12.22 -21.72 -2.17
N SER A 139 -13.42 -21.18 -2.34
CA SER A 139 -13.71 -19.75 -2.24
C SER A 139 -13.24 -19.16 -0.89
N ARG A 140 -13.35 -19.92 0.18
CA ARG A 140 -12.88 -19.50 1.50
C ARG A 140 -11.36 -19.28 1.52
N HIS A 141 -10.58 -20.23 1.00
CA HIS A 141 -9.12 -20.10 0.95
C HIS A 141 -8.69 -18.87 0.12
N ILE A 142 -9.32 -18.68 -1.05
CA ILE A 142 -9.04 -17.55 -1.93
C ILE A 142 -9.39 -16.24 -1.23
N ARG A 143 -10.56 -16.17 -0.59
CA ARG A 143 -11.03 -15.02 0.17
C ARG A 143 -10.06 -14.66 1.29
N ASP A 144 -9.78 -15.60 2.18
CA ASP A 144 -8.91 -15.37 3.34
C ASP A 144 -7.53 -14.86 2.90
N ARG A 145 -6.99 -15.42 1.82
CA ARG A 145 -5.69 -15.01 1.29
C ARG A 145 -5.73 -13.61 0.65
N LEU A 146 -6.75 -13.28 -0.13
CA LEU A 146 -6.91 -11.95 -0.74
C LEU A 146 -7.12 -10.87 0.33
N TYR A 147 -7.92 -11.12 1.34
CA TYR A 147 -8.09 -10.19 2.47
C TYR A 147 -6.81 -10.04 3.30
N LYS A 148 -5.99 -11.09 3.41
CA LYS A 148 -4.67 -11.01 4.04
C LYS A 148 -3.75 -10.07 3.27
N GLU A 149 -3.82 -10.06 1.93
CA GLU A 149 -3.01 -9.16 1.08
C GLU A 149 -3.27 -7.69 1.37
N LEU A 150 -4.52 -7.31 1.68
CA LEU A 150 -4.88 -5.93 2.03
C LEU A 150 -4.14 -5.38 3.26
N ASN A 151 -3.53 -6.22 4.07
CA ASN A 151 -2.75 -5.77 5.21
C ASN A 151 -1.42 -5.16 4.80
N THR A 152 -0.88 -5.56 3.64
CA THR A 152 0.43 -5.13 3.12
C THR A 152 0.31 -4.31 1.85
N ASP A 153 -0.64 -4.65 0.98
CA ASP A 153 -0.88 -3.92 -0.28
C ASP A 153 -2.03 -2.92 -0.13
N VAL A 154 -1.67 -1.68 0.12
CA VAL A 154 -2.61 -0.57 0.34
C VAL A 154 -3.28 -0.06 -0.94
N SER A 155 -2.78 -0.46 -2.11
CA SER A 155 -3.33 -0.08 -3.43
C SER A 155 -4.26 -1.13 -4.02
N LEU A 156 -4.39 -2.27 -3.36
CA LEU A 156 -5.32 -3.32 -3.72
C LEU A 156 -6.67 -3.07 -3.05
N ARG A 157 -7.77 -3.35 -3.76
CA ARG A 157 -9.11 -3.42 -3.19
C ARG A 157 -9.71 -4.78 -3.48
N VAL A 158 -10.37 -5.37 -2.51
CA VAL A 158 -11.09 -6.64 -2.62
C VAL A 158 -12.51 -6.40 -2.15
N GLU A 159 -13.47 -6.70 -3.00
CA GLU A 159 -14.88 -6.48 -2.75
C GLU A 159 -15.66 -7.78 -3.01
N ASP A 160 -16.66 -8.02 -2.19
CA ASP A 160 -17.59 -9.12 -2.41
C ASP A 160 -18.47 -8.81 -3.63
N THR A 161 -18.81 -9.85 -4.37
CA THR A 161 -19.79 -9.76 -5.47
C THR A 161 -21.12 -10.43 -5.04
N ASP A 162 -22.13 -10.32 -5.88
CA ASP A 162 -23.42 -11.01 -5.67
C ASP A 162 -23.28 -12.54 -5.63
N THR A 163 -22.17 -13.05 -6.14
CA THR A 163 -21.83 -14.47 -6.16
C THR A 163 -20.82 -14.77 -5.04
N PRO A 164 -21.14 -15.60 -4.03
CA PRO A 164 -20.25 -15.88 -2.90
C PRO A 164 -18.91 -16.51 -3.27
N GLU A 165 -18.82 -17.13 -4.44
CA GLU A 165 -17.62 -17.80 -4.95
C GLU A 165 -16.73 -16.88 -5.78
N CYS A 166 -17.12 -15.61 -5.95
CA CYS A 166 -16.44 -14.61 -6.76
C CYS A 166 -16.11 -13.38 -5.94
N LEU A 167 -14.91 -12.87 -6.11
CA LEU A 167 -14.42 -11.63 -5.50
C LEU A 167 -13.95 -10.67 -6.59
N LYS A 168 -14.34 -9.41 -6.50
CA LYS A 168 -13.83 -8.36 -7.36
C LYS A 168 -12.55 -7.80 -6.76
N VAL A 169 -11.46 -7.93 -7.50
CA VAL A 169 -10.13 -7.45 -7.10
C VAL A 169 -9.71 -6.31 -8.01
N SER A 170 -9.44 -5.16 -7.43
CA SER A 170 -9.07 -3.94 -8.15
C SER A 170 -7.64 -3.55 -7.81
N GLY A 171 -6.86 -3.18 -8.82
CA GLY A 171 -5.45 -2.82 -8.69
C GLY A 171 -5.05 -1.66 -9.59
N ARG A 172 -3.82 -1.17 -9.41
CA ARG A 172 -3.30 -0.03 -10.18
C ARG A 172 -3.07 -0.30 -11.65
N GLY A 173 -2.99 -1.57 -12.05
CA GLY A 173 -2.75 -1.94 -13.44
C GLY A 173 -2.58 -3.44 -13.63
N GLU A 174 -2.45 -3.86 -14.90
CA GLU A 174 -2.31 -5.28 -15.26
C GLU A 174 -1.11 -5.95 -14.60
N LEU A 175 0.04 -5.28 -14.57
CA LEU A 175 1.25 -5.83 -13.95
C LEU A 175 1.04 -6.10 -12.46
N HIS A 176 0.39 -5.20 -11.76
CA HIS A 176 0.08 -5.34 -10.34
C HIS A 176 -0.76 -6.59 -10.07
N LEU A 177 -1.89 -6.75 -10.78
CA LEU A 177 -2.74 -7.92 -10.64
C LEU A 177 -2.07 -9.21 -11.14
N SER A 178 -1.24 -9.15 -12.18
CA SER A 178 -0.47 -10.31 -12.67
C SER A 178 0.54 -10.82 -11.65
N ILE A 179 1.20 -9.92 -10.92
CA ILE A 179 2.12 -10.29 -9.83
C ILE A 179 1.34 -10.98 -8.70
N LEU A 180 0.18 -10.44 -8.32
CA LEU A 180 -0.69 -11.06 -7.33
C LEU A 180 -1.12 -12.47 -7.76
N ILE A 181 -1.59 -12.63 -9.00
CA ILE A 181 -1.99 -13.92 -9.57
C ILE A 181 -0.83 -14.93 -9.51
N GLU A 182 0.36 -14.52 -9.94
CA GLU A 182 1.53 -15.39 -9.93
C GLU A 182 1.98 -15.76 -8.51
N THR A 183 1.88 -14.83 -7.56
CA THR A 183 2.18 -15.09 -6.15
C THR A 183 1.24 -16.13 -5.58
N LEU A 184 -0.07 -15.96 -5.77
CA LEU A 184 -1.08 -16.93 -5.35
C LEU A 184 -0.86 -18.30 -5.98
N ARG A 185 -0.55 -18.35 -7.28
CA ARG A 185 -0.23 -19.60 -7.99
C ARG A 185 0.96 -20.32 -7.35
N ARG A 186 2.04 -19.60 -7.03
CA ARG A 186 3.24 -20.16 -6.38
C ARG A 186 2.97 -20.63 -4.96
N GLU A 187 2.04 -20.03 -4.26
CA GLU A 187 1.58 -20.46 -2.93
C GLU A 187 0.68 -21.72 -3.00
N GLY A 188 0.29 -22.14 -4.19
CA GLY A 188 -0.53 -23.35 -4.43
C GLY A 188 -2.03 -23.09 -4.45
N PHE A 189 -2.45 -21.84 -4.69
CA PHE A 189 -3.85 -21.52 -4.95
C PHE A 189 -4.21 -21.82 -6.40
N GLU A 190 -5.38 -22.40 -6.60
CA GLU A 190 -6.00 -22.62 -7.91
C GLU A 190 -7.30 -21.83 -7.99
N PHE A 191 -7.43 -21.01 -9.00
CA PHE A 191 -8.57 -20.11 -9.19
C PHE A 191 -8.64 -19.70 -10.67
N GLN A 192 -9.75 -19.13 -11.07
CA GLN A 192 -9.91 -18.51 -12.38
C GLN A 192 -10.08 -17.00 -12.24
N VAL A 193 -9.70 -16.26 -13.27
CA VAL A 193 -9.81 -14.82 -13.34
C VAL A 193 -10.55 -14.37 -14.60
N SER A 194 -11.31 -13.29 -14.50
CA SER A 194 -11.94 -12.64 -15.65
C SER A 194 -10.91 -11.84 -16.46
N LYS A 195 -11.34 -11.35 -17.62
CA LYS A 195 -10.60 -10.29 -18.29
C LYS A 195 -10.60 -9.03 -17.42
N PRO A 196 -9.50 -8.23 -17.46
CA PRO A 196 -9.46 -6.97 -16.76
C PRO A 196 -10.48 -5.97 -17.34
N GLU A 197 -11.13 -5.24 -16.46
CA GLU A 197 -12.09 -4.18 -16.78
C GLU A 197 -11.56 -2.86 -16.27
N VAL A 198 -11.64 -1.80 -17.08
CA VAL A 198 -11.24 -0.45 -16.69
C VAL A 198 -12.26 0.11 -15.70
N LEU A 199 -11.76 0.69 -14.60
CA LEU A 199 -12.57 1.38 -13.62
C LEU A 199 -12.76 2.85 -14.06
N PHE A 200 -14.01 3.22 -14.29
CA PHE A 200 -14.37 4.59 -14.59
C PHE A 200 -14.74 5.32 -13.30
N HIS A 201 -14.30 6.58 -13.20
CA HIS A 201 -14.77 7.50 -12.17
C HIS A 201 -15.94 8.31 -12.71
N GLU A 202 -16.91 8.63 -11.86
CA GLU A 202 -18.00 9.53 -12.20
C GLU A 202 -17.79 10.85 -11.44
N GLN A 203 -17.66 11.93 -12.19
CA GLN A 203 -17.56 13.28 -11.67
C GLN A 203 -18.51 14.19 -12.44
N ASP A 204 -19.36 14.93 -11.73
CA ASP A 204 -20.36 15.84 -12.32
C ASP A 204 -21.25 15.18 -13.40
N GLY A 205 -21.62 13.90 -13.21
CA GLY A 205 -22.44 13.11 -14.15
C GLY A 205 -21.70 12.70 -15.43
N LYS A 206 -20.37 12.87 -15.48
CA LYS A 206 -19.53 12.42 -16.60
C LYS A 206 -18.67 11.23 -16.17
N LYS A 207 -18.61 10.20 -17.02
CA LYS A 207 -17.65 9.11 -16.86
C LYS A 207 -16.27 9.59 -17.27
N LEU A 208 -15.31 9.42 -16.38
CA LEU A 208 -13.90 9.71 -16.59
C LEU A 208 -13.12 8.39 -16.60
N GLU A 209 -12.28 8.20 -17.60
CA GLU A 209 -11.32 7.10 -17.61
C GLU A 209 -10.00 7.55 -17.00
N PRO A 210 -9.22 6.61 -16.40
CA PRO A 210 -7.91 6.94 -15.85
C PRO A 210 -6.95 7.31 -16.99
N MET A 211 -6.28 8.47 -16.86
CA MET A 211 -5.25 8.95 -17.78
C MET A 211 -3.97 9.20 -17.00
N GLU A 212 -2.84 8.95 -17.63
CA GLU A 212 -1.52 9.14 -17.04
C GLU A 212 -0.61 9.98 -17.95
N ASN A 213 0.19 10.84 -17.32
CA ASN A 213 1.32 11.47 -17.99
C ASN A 213 2.52 10.55 -17.89
N VAL A 214 2.98 10.04 -19.03
CA VAL A 214 4.08 9.08 -19.08
C VAL A 214 5.32 9.76 -19.66
N THR A 215 6.42 9.73 -18.93
CA THR A 215 7.75 10.12 -19.43
C THR A 215 8.57 8.86 -19.67
N ILE A 216 9.05 8.69 -20.91
CA ILE A 216 9.82 7.51 -21.31
C ILE A 216 11.20 7.97 -21.76
N ASP A 217 12.22 7.50 -21.05
CA ASP A 217 13.62 7.73 -21.40
C ASP A 217 14.17 6.47 -22.08
N VAL A 218 14.51 6.59 -23.37
CA VAL A 218 15.01 5.46 -24.17
C VAL A 218 16.12 5.95 -25.12
N PRO A 219 17.05 5.08 -25.53
CA PRO A 219 17.99 5.38 -26.60
C PRO A 219 17.30 5.82 -27.90
N GLU A 220 17.93 6.72 -28.64
CA GLU A 220 17.36 7.34 -29.85
C GLU A 220 16.82 6.32 -30.87
N GLU A 221 17.50 5.20 -31.01
CA GLU A 221 17.12 4.10 -31.91
C GLU A 221 15.75 3.47 -31.58
N PHE A 222 15.24 3.58 -30.34
CA PHE A 222 13.95 3.02 -29.89
C PHE A 222 12.80 4.03 -29.86
N VAL A 223 13.07 5.34 -30.05
CA VAL A 223 12.06 6.40 -29.98
C VAL A 223 10.92 6.13 -30.98
N GLY A 224 11.23 5.75 -32.22
CA GLY A 224 10.24 5.44 -33.24
C GLY A 224 9.29 4.30 -32.82
N ASN A 225 9.85 3.23 -32.25
CA ASN A 225 9.07 2.08 -31.76
C ASN A 225 8.14 2.45 -30.60
N VAL A 226 8.58 3.33 -29.71
CA VAL A 226 7.77 3.82 -28.59
C VAL A 226 6.60 4.65 -29.11
N ILE A 227 6.86 5.61 -30.01
CA ILE A 227 5.82 6.47 -30.62
C ILE A 227 4.78 5.62 -31.36
N GLU A 228 5.19 4.64 -32.15
CA GLU A 228 4.29 3.74 -32.87
C GLU A 228 3.37 2.96 -31.91
N LYS A 229 3.95 2.41 -30.83
CA LYS A 229 3.17 1.66 -29.82
C LYS A 229 2.19 2.53 -29.06
N LEU A 230 2.57 3.75 -28.71
CA LEU A 230 1.70 4.69 -28.02
C LEU A 230 0.61 5.25 -28.96
N GLY A 231 0.95 5.58 -30.19
CA GLY A 231 0.00 6.02 -31.21
C GLY A 231 -1.11 5.01 -31.48
N SER A 232 -0.77 3.71 -31.55
CA SER A 232 -1.77 2.63 -31.70
C SER A 232 -2.74 2.54 -30.51
N ARG A 233 -2.34 3.03 -29.34
CA ARG A 233 -3.13 3.10 -28.10
C ARG A 233 -3.77 4.47 -27.87
N LYS A 234 -3.79 5.34 -28.88
CA LYS A 234 -4.32 6.71 -28.80
C LYS A 234 -3.61 7.59 -27.75
N GLY A 235 -2.30 7.36 -27.53
CA GLY A 235 -1.47 8.25 -26.73
C GLY A 235 -1.30 9.59 -27.46
N GLU A 236 -1.42 10.68 -26.72
CA GLU A 236 -1.24 12.07 -27.17
C GLU A 236 0.11 12.65 -26.70
#